data_ff06876a64120492cb1cbbd86bd75340
#
_entry.id   ff06876a64120492cb1cbbd86bd75340
#
_cell.length_a   1.000
_cell.length_b   1.000
_cell.length_c   1.000
_cell.angle_alpha   90.00
_cell.angle_beta   90.00
_cell.angle_gamma   90.00
#
_symmetry.space_group_name_H-M   'P 1'
#
loop_
_entity.id
_entity.type
_entity.pdbx_description
1 polymer ?
#
loop_
_entity_poly.entity_id
_entity_poly.type
_entity_poly.pdbx_seq_one_letter_code
_entity_poly.pdbx_strand_id
1 'polypeptide(L)'
;MNKTNGSGNSRIFDAIREDDFERVESLIEAEPSLVNAIAPKRPLDTRFMSPLQVALSTGWHKRIAWYLLEKGADVNYIPDKNLVEEARTVLFDAVNIAVWNARRYAWDGKSENPLKLVWKHTAEESDEAFDFLRNVVRRGADINKTDHYGRNVLMEAVGEAANLCPVMNTETGEYYPGRPITPEMTQDLRRIFSFLIENGADMNNISSFSKKSIREHYEKEPVWQICGIFWDGK
;
A
#
# COMPACT_ATOMS: atom_id res chain seq x y z
N MET A 1 5.77 3.07 39.83
CA MET A 1 4.94 2.05 39.14
C MET A 1 3.84 2.76 38.41
N ASN A 2 4.07 3.13 37.11
CA ASN A 2 3.08 3.85 36.33
C ASN A 2 2.19 2.84 35.57
N LYS A 3 0.97 2.66 36.03
CA LYS A 3 -0.08 1.80 35.43
C LYS A 3 -0.99 2.58 34.46
N THR A 4 -0.60 3.74 33.91
CA THR A 4 -1.49 4.62 33.14
C THR A 4 -1.27 4.60 31.61
N ASN A 5 -0.25 3.95 31.07
CA ASN A 5 0.04 4.00 29.64
C ASN A 5 -0.72 2.99 28.74
N GLY A 6 -1.48 2.05 29.31
CA GLY A 6 -2.17 1.04 28.50
C GLY A 6 -3.55 1.47 27.95
N SER A 7 -4.23 2.42 28.61
CA SER A 7 -5.61 2.77 28.23
C SER A 7 -5.69 3.89 27.16
N GLY A 8 -4.71 4.78 27.10
CA GLY A 8 -4.64 5.85 26.09
C GLY A 8 -4.30 5.29 24.72
N ASN A 9 -3.29 4.42 24.64
CA ASN A 9 -2.85 3.80 23.38
C ASN A 9 -3.96 2.98 22.70
N SER A 10 -4.81 2.26 23.46
CA SER A 10 -5.91 1.52 22.85
C SER A 10 -6.94 2.44 22.18
N ARG A 11 -7.27 3.58 22.82
CA ARG A 11 -8.34 4.48 22.33
C ARG A 11 -8.05 5.11 20.98
N ILE A 12 -6.78 5.44 20.66
CA ILE A 12 -6.42 6.02 19.37
C ILE A 12 -6.68 5.02 18.23
N PHE A 13 -6.34 3.74 18.44
CA PHE A 13 -6.56 2.70 17.44
C PHE A 13 -8.04 2.35 17.26
N ASP A 14 -8.84 2.41 18.31
CA ASP A 14 -10.29 2.24 18.21
C ASP A 14 -10.91 3.38 17.39
N ALA A 15 -10.54 4.63 17.68
CA ALA A 15 -11.00 5.80 16.93
C ALA A 15 -10.60 5.73 15.45
N ILE A 16 -9.39 5.27 15.14
CA ILE A 16 -8.94 5.11 13.74
C ILE A 16 -9.77 4.05 13.02
N ARG A 17 -10.02 2.89 13.63
CA ARG A 17 -10.84 1.82 13.01
C ARG A 17 -12.29 2.23 12.79
N GLU A 18 -12.82 3.12 13.63
CA GLU A 18 -14.16 3.67 13.53
C GLU A 18 -14.24 4.84 12.53
N ASP A 19 -13.11 5.27 11.94
CA ASP A 19 -12.96 6.46 11.08
C ASP A 19 -13.42 7.76 11.79
N ASP A 20 -13.29 7.79 13.11
CA ASP A 20 -13.69 8.92 13.95
C ASP A 20 -12.55 9.96 14.03
N PHE A 21 -12.50 10.84 13.02
CA PHE A 21 -11.48 11.86 12.92
C PHE A 21 -11.45 12.80 14.12
N GLU A 22 -12.60 13.28 14.56
CA GLU A 22 -12.73 14.25 15.66
C GLU A 22 -12.16 13.68 16.96
N ARG A 23 -12.38 12.40 17.20
CA ARG A 23 -11.81 11.69 18.35
C ARG A 23 -10.31 11.47 18.21
N VAL A 24 -9.80 11.13 17.02
CA VAL A 24 -8.35 11.02 16.74
C VAL A 24 -7.67 12.36 16.98
N GLU A 25 -8.21 13.44 16.44
CA GLU A 25 -7.68 14.80 16.61
C GLU A 25 -7.62 15.18 18.10
N SER A 26 -8.73 15.04 18.84
CA SER A 26 -8.79 15.34 20.27
C SER A 26 -7.78 14.54 21.09
N LEU A 27 -7.58 13.26 20.78
CA LEU A 27 -6.62 12.41 21.49
C LEU A 27 -5.18 12.86 21.23
N ILE A 28 -4.81 13.20 19.99
CA ILE A 28 -3.46 13.63 19.63
C ILE A 28 -3.18 15.05 20.16
N GLU A 29 -4.17 15.94 20.16
CA GLU A 29 -4.01 17.28 20.76
C GLU A 29 -3.77 17.19 22.29
N ALA A 30 -4.46 16.27 22.97
CA ALA A 30 -4.27 16.04 24.40
C ALA A 30 -2.94 15.33 24.72
N GLU A 31 -2.49 14.43 23.85
CA GLU A 31 -1.26 13.64 24.01
C GLU A 31 -0.56 13.45 22.66
N PRO A 32 0.30 14.38 22.22
CA PRO A 32 0.96 14.34 20.91
C PRO A 32 1.81 13.10 20.64
N SER A 33 2.29 12.41 21.69
CA SER A 33 3.05 11.16 21.56
C SER A 33 2.23 10.02 20.94
N LEU A 34 0.90 10.10 20.97
CA LEU A 34 0.00 9.09 20.40
C LEU A 34 0.13 8.98 18.87
N VAL A 35 0.65 9.99 18.19
CA VAL A 35 0.91 9.93 16.73
C VAL A 35 1.82 8.77 16.33
N ASN A 36 2.72 8.37 17.24
CA ASN A 36 3.67 7.26 17.08
C ASN A 36 3.46 6.15 18.11
N ALA A 37 2.26 6.02 18.66
CA ALA A 37 1.89 4.93 19.53
C ALA A 37 2.01 3.58 18.79
N ILE A 38 2.11 2.49 19.54
CA ILE A 38 2.15 1.14 18.98
C ILE A 38 0.87 0.42 19.36
N ALA A 39 0.20 -0.14 18.35
CA ALA A 39 -1.04 -0.89 18.53
C ALA A 39 -0.83 -2.10 19.47
N PRO A 40 -1.84 -2.42 20.29
CA PRO A 40 -1.76 -3.55 21.20
C PRO A 40 -1.71 -4.88 20.43
N LYS A 41 -1.40 -5.97 21.15
CA LYS A 41 -1.33 -7.34 20.58
C LYS A 41 -2.65 -7.81 19.93
N ARG A 42 -3.76 -7.17 20.26
CA ARG A 42 -5.10 -7.47 19.69
C ARG A 42 -5.80 -6.18 19.29
N PRO A 43 -6.57 -6.18 18.18
CA PRO A 43 -6.82 -7.33 17.28
C PRO A 43 -5.56 -7.74 16.49
N LEU A 44 -5.57 -8.95 15.90
CA LEU A 44 -4.36 -9.56 15.30
C LEU A 44 -3.95 -8.94 13.97
N ASP A 45 -4.91 -8.43 13.21
CA ASP A 45 -4.74 -7.80 11.90
C ASP A 45 -3.95 -6.49 11.94
N THR A 46 -4.04 -5.76 13.07
CA THR A 46 -3.38 -4.47 13.25
C THR A 46 -2.38 -4.46 14.40
N ARG A 47 -2.06 -5.63 14.96
CA ARG A 47 -1.13 -5.74 16.11
C ARG A 47 0.23 -5.10 15.80
N PHE A 48 0.73 -4.34 16.76
CA PHE A 48 2.05 -3.69 16.71
C PHE A 48 2.24 -2.68 15.57
N MET A 49 1.18 -2.31 14.83
CA MET A 49 1.22 -1.26 13.83
C MET A 49 1.27 0.13 14.46
N SER A 50 1.80 1.10 13.73
CA SER A 50 1.64 2.51 14.06
C SER A 50 0.23 3.01 13.74
N PRO A 51 -0.23 4.15 14.29
CA PRO A 51 -1.53 4.74 13.95
C PRO A 51 -1.69 4.97 12.45
N LEU A 52 -0.64 5.43 11.79
CA LEU A 52 -0.67 5.66 10.35
C LEU A 52 -0.83 4.35 9.56
N GLN A 53 -0.12 3.28 9.93
CA GLN A 53 -0.30 1.96 9.30
C GLN A 53 -1.73 1.45 9.51
N VAL A 54 -2.32 1.60 10.70
CA VAL A 54 -3.71 1.20 10.95
C VAL A 54 -4.67 1.98 10.06
N ALA A 55 -4.52 3.32 9.95
CA ALA A 55 -5.38 4.16 9.12
C ALA A 55 -5.33 3.77 7.62
N LEU A 56 -4.19 3.27 7.14
CA LEU A 56 -4.03 2.84 5.75
C LEU A 56 -4.55 1.43 5.51
N SER A 57 -4.29 0.49 6.43
CA SER A 57 -4.60 -0.93 6.27
C SER A 57 -6.06 -1.28 6.56
N THR A 58 -6.77 -0.52 7.39
CA THR A 58 -8.17 -0.82 7.79
C THR A 58 -9.22 -0.14 6.91
N GLY A 59 -8.85 0.55 5.85
CA GLY A 59 -9.82 1.12 4.90
C GLY A 59 -9.40 2.43 4.24
N TRP A 60 -8.13 2.79 4.32
CA TRP A 60 -7.63 4.09 3.87
C TRP A 60 -8.50 5.25 4.38
N HIS A 61 -8.50 5.42 5.70
CA HIS A 61 -9.14 6.54 6.37
C HIS A 61 -8.41 7.85 6.05
N LYS A 62 -8.72 8.41 4.87
CA LYS A 62 -7.97 9.50 4.21
C LYS A 62 -7.68 10.67 5.14
N ARG A 63 -8.74 11.24 5.73
CA ARG A 63 -8.64 12.42 6.59
C ARG A 63 -7.73 12.16 7.78
N ILE A 64 -7.85 10.98 8.40
CA ILE A 64 -7.01 10.56 9.53
C ILE A 64 -5.57 10.35 9.08
N ALA A 65 -5.35 9.66 7.95
CA ALA A 65 -4.01 9.39 7.43
C ALA A 65 -3.24 10.67 7.11
N TRP A 66 -3.87 11.64 6.45
CA TRP A 66 -3.26 12.94 6.18
C TRP A 66 -2.93 13.70 7.47
N TYR A 67 -3.84 13.72 8.43
CA TYR A 67 -3.64 14.36 9.72
C TYR A 67 -2.47 13.75 10.50
N LEU A 68 -2.41 12.41 10.60
CA LEU A 68 -1.31 11.71 11.25
C LEU A 68 0.03 12.03 10.57
N LEU A 69 0.05 12.06 9.24
CA LEU A 69 1.24 12.40 8.48
C LEU A 69 1.69 13.85 8.76
N GLU A 70 0.76 14.80 8.85
CA GLU A 70 1.02 16.21 9.22
C GLU A 70 1.53 16.35 10.66
N LYS A 71 1.02 15.57 11.59
CA LYS A 71 1.44 15.57 13.00
C LYS A 71 2.76 14.84 13.25
N GLY A 72 3.44 14.34 12.19
CA GLY A 72 4.78 13.76 12.28
C GLY A 72 4.77 12.26 12.59
N ALA A 73 3.82 11.52 12.04
CA ALA A 73 3.89 10.07 12.06
C ALA A 73 5.21 9.56 11.47
N ASP A 74 5.84 8.61 12.16
CA ASP A 74 7.08 7.97 11.68
C ASP A 74 6.79 7.08 10.46
N VAL A 75 7.19 7.57 9.28
CA VAL A 75 7.00 6.85 8.01
C VAL A 75 7.96 5.66 7.85
N ASN A 76 8.98 5.55 8.69
CA ASN A 76 9.97 4.47 8.67
C ASN A 76 9.77 3.43 9.77
N TYR A 77 8.75 3.61 10.62
CA TYR A 77 8.42 2.61 11.63
C TYR A 77 8.13 1.26 10.96
N ILE A 78 8.72 0.22 11.51
CA ILE A 78 8.47 -1.18 11.13
C ILE A 78 8.24 -2.01 12.39
N PRO A 79 7.15 -2.79 12.46
CA PRO A 79 6.94 -3.70 13.58
C PRO A 79 8.08 -4.73 13.71
N ASP A 80 8.36 -5.18 14.92
CA ASP A 80 9.37 -6.24 15.14
C ASP A 80 8.97 -7.51 14.37
N LYS A 81 9.84 -7.93 13.44
CA LYS A 81 9.65 -9.12 12.59
C LYS A 81 9.49 -10.43 13.38
N ASN A 82 9.93 -10.46 14.63
CA ASN A 82 9.72 -11.62 15.51
C ASN A 82 8.29 -11.67 16.07
N LEU A 83 7.55 -10.56 16.00
CA LEU A 83 6.19 -10.42 16.52
C LEU A 83 5.13 -10.39 15.41
N VAL A 84 5.53 -10.01 14.20
CA VAL A 84 4.63 -9.85 13.03
C VAL A 84 5.27 -10.50 11.81
N GLU A 85 4.56 -11.43 11.18
CA GLU A 85 5.05 -12.13 9.99
C GLU A 85 5.24 -11.21 8.79
N GLU A 86 4.36 -10.20 8.64
CA GLU A 86 4.38 -9.27 7.49
C GLU A 86 4.84 -7.86 7.91
N ALA A 87 5.96 -7.79 8.64
CA ALA A 87 6.52 -6.51 9.04
C ALA A 87 7.00 -5.71 7.83
N ARG A 88 6.43 -4.50 7.65
CA ARG A 88 6.73 -3.57 6.56
C ARG A 88 6.57 -2.12 7.02
N THR A 89 7.11 -1.18 6.26
CA THR A 89 6.94 0.25 6.55
C THR A 89 5.64 0.80 5.98
N VAL A 90 5.24 2.00 6.44
CA VAL A 90 4.10 2.78 5.90
C VAL A 90 4.17 2.94 4.37
N LEU A 91 5.38 3.00 3.79
CA LEU A 91 5.54 3.18 2.35
C LEU A 91 4.92 2.04 1.53
N PHE A 92 4.94 0.80 2.03
CA PHE A 92 4.27 -0.34 1.39
C PHE A 92 2.76 -0.14 1.36
N ASP A 93 2.16 0.31 2.46
CA ASP A 93 0.73 0.57 2.53
C ASP A 93 0.33 1.73 1.61
N ALA A 94 1.14 2.81 1.55
CA ALA A 94 0.91 3.93 0.67
C ALA A 94 1.00 3.54 -0.82
N VAL A 95 1.94 2.67 -1.18
CA VAL A 95 2.05 2.12 -2.55
C VAL A 95 0.84 1.26 -2.88
N ASN A 96 0.41 0.40 -1.97
CA ASN A 96 -0.76 -0.45 -2.18
C ASN A 96 -2.01 0.42 -2.41
N ILE A 97 -2.20 1.47 -1.62
CA ILE A 97 -3.29 2.43 -1.83
C ILE A 97 -3.20 3.07 -3.22
N ALA A 98 -2.02 3.57 -3.63
CA ALA A 98 -1.86 4.21 -4.93
C ALA A 98 -2.15 3.23 -6.08
N VAL A 99 -1.66 1.99 -6.02
CA VAL A 99 -1.90 0.95 -7.03
C VAL A 99 -3.36 0.55 -7.08
N TRP A 100 -3.99 0.28 -5.93
CA TRP A 100 -5.39 -0.17 -5.89
C TRP A 100 -6.40 0.93 -6.24
N ASN A 101 -6.02 2.20 -6.17
CA ASN A 101 -6.83 3.34 -6.63
C ASN A 101 -6.50 3.77 -8.08
N ALA A 102 -5.66 3.03 -8.82
CA ALA A 102 -5.52 3.21 -10.25
C ALA A 102 -6.86 2.97 -10.97
N ARG A 103 -7.16 3.81 -11.97
CA ARG A 103 -8.38 3.73 -12.78
C ARG A 103 -8.42 2.42 -13.56
N ARG A 104 -9.45 1.63 -13.38
CA ARG A 104 -9.57 0.30 -14.00
C ARG A 104 -11.00 -0.22 -14.05
N TYR A 105 -11.19 -1.28 -14.79
CA TYR A 105 -12.37 -2.12 -14.64
C TYR A 105 -12.16 -3.19 -13.57
N ALA A 106 -13.14 -3.37 -12.71
CA ALA A 106 -13.15 -4.45 -11.72
C ALA A 106 -14.60 -4.90 -11.44
N TRP A 107 -14.77 -6.08 -10.86
CA TRP A 107 -16.07 -6.54 -10.40
C TRP A 107 -16.68 -5.56 -9.39
N ASP A 108 -18.01 -5.36 -9.51
CA ASP A 108 -18.74 -4.41 -8.67
C ASP A 108 -18.90 -4.86 -7.20
N GLY A 109 -18.59 -6.12 -6.93
CA GLY A 109 -18.71 -6.71 -5.59
C GLY A 109 -20.16 -7.09 -5.21
N LYS A 110 -21.13 -6.88 -6.11
CA LYS A 110 -22.56 -7.06 -5.83
C LYS A 110 -23.26 -8.01 -6.80
N SER A 111 -22.82 -8.05 -8.05
CA SER A 111 -23.42 -8.91 -9.08
C SER A 111 -23.06 -10.37 -8.85
N GLU A 112 -24.01 -11.28 -9.01
CA GLU A 112 -23.74 -12.72 -9.07
C GLU A 112 -22.88 -13.12 -10.27
N ASN A 113 -22.83 -12.29 -11.31
CA ASN A 113 -21.95 -12.49 -12.46
C ASN A 113 -20.57 -11.85 -12.20
N PRO A 114 -19.50 -12.63 -11.94
CA PRO A 114 -18.16 -12.12 -11.69
C PRO A 114 -17.53 -11.44 -12.93
N LEU A 115 -18.12 -11.63 -14.11
CA LEU A 115 -17.68 -10.99 -15.35
C LEU A 115 -18.33 -9.61 -15.56
N LYS A 116 -19.28 -9.21 -14.70
CA LYS A 116 -19.85 -7.86 -14.75
C LYS A 116 -18.88 -6.88 -14.13
N LEU A 117 -18.09 -6.26 -14.99
CA LEU A 117 -17.10 -5.25 -14.58
C LEU A 117 -17.73 -3.86 -14.60
N VAL A 118 -17.31 -3.04 -13.65
CA VAL A 118 -17.63 -1.61 -13.57
C VAL A 118 -16.32 -0.82 -13.52
N TRP A 119 -16.39 0.43 -13.99
CA TRP A 119 -15.27 1.34 -13.84
C TRP A 119 -15.07 1.70 -12.37
N LYS A 120 -13.83 1.57 -11.90
CA LYS A 120 -13.41 1.92 -10.55
C LYS A 120 -12.49 3.12 -10.60
N HIS A 121 -12.68 3.97 -9.64
CA HIS A 121 -11.92 5.17 -9.36
C HIS A 121 -11.98 6.22 -10.47
N THR A 122 -12.09 7.47 -10.02
CA THR A 122 -11.97 8.65 -10.87
C THR A 122 -10.50 9.08 -10.98
N ALA A 123 -10.23 10.06 -11.85
CA ALA A 123 -8.89 10.64 -11.94
C ALA A 123 -8.49 11.31 -10.61
N GLU A 124 -9.43 11.99 -9.97
CA GLU A 124 -9.22 12.68 -8.70
C GLU A 124 -8.88 11.69 -7.57
N GLU A 125 -9.57 10.55 -7.50
CA GLU A 125 -9.27 9.50 -6.51
C GLU A 125 -7.89 8.89 -6.72
N SER A 126 -7.53 8.62 -7.98
CA SER A 126 -6.19 8.13 -8.34
C SER A 126 -5.10 9.16 -8.03
N ASP A 127 -5.37 10.44 -8.31
CA ASP A 127 -4.44 11.53 -8.04
C ASP A 127 -4.25 11.73 -6.54
N GLU A 128 -5.31 11.69 -5.74
CA GLU A 128 -5.24 11.80 -4.28
C GLU A 128 -4.41 10.67 -3.66
N ALA A 129 -4.62 9.44 -4.10
CA ALA A 129 -3.85 8.27 -3.65
C ALA A 129 -2.36 8.38 -4.01
N PHE A 130 -2.06 8.85 -5.21
CA PHE A 130 -0.70 9.09 -5.65
C PHE A 130 -0.05 10.26 -4.90
N ASP A 131 -0.77 11.33 -4.62
CA ASP A 131 -0.27 12.45 -3.85
C ASP A 131 0.05 12.06 -2.40
N PHE A 132 -0.74 11.17 -1.80
CA PHE A 132 -0.43 10.61 -0.50
C PHE A 132 0.91 9.86 -0.52
N LEU A 133 1.11 8.95 -1.50
CA LEU A 133 2.38 8.25 -1.69
C LEU A 133 3.56 9.22 -1.83
N ARG A 134 3.41 10.27 -2.66
CA ARG A 134 4.45 11.31 -2.84
C ARG A 134 4.80 12.00 -1.53
N ASN A 135 3.82 12.29 -0.69
CA ASN A 135 4.03 12.94 0.59
C ASN A 135 4.73 12.02 1.60
N VAL A 136 4.42 10.73 1.62
CA VAL A 136 5.15 9.73 2.44
C VAL A 136 6.63 9.70 2.06
N VAL A 137 6.96 9.66 0.76
CA VAL A 137 8.35 9.68 0.28
C VAL A 137 9.03 11.02 0.62
N ARG A 138 8.37 12.16 0.40
CA ARG A 138 8.91 13.50 0.74
C ARG A 138 9.20 13.69 2.22
N ARG A 139 8.54 12.96 3.09
CA ARG A 139 8.80 12.96 4.54
C ARG A 139 9.94 12.01 4.95
N GLY A 140 10.68 11.48 3.98
CA GLY A 140 11.90 10.71 4.21
C GLY A 140 11.66 9.21 4.40
N ALA A 141 10.59 8.66 3.83
CA ALA A 141 10.42 7.21 3.80
C ALA A 141 11.59 6.57 3.03
N ASP A 142 12.20 5.54 3.62
CA ASP A 142 13.29 4.77 3.00
C ASP A 142 12.74 3.89 1.88
N ILE A 143 12.99 4.33 0.63
CA ILE A 143 12.44 3.70 -0.58
C ILE A 143 13.03 2.30 -0.86
N ASN A 144 14.19 2.00 -0.28
CA ASN A 144 14.85 0.71 -0.43
C ASN A 144 14.75 -0.18 0.82
N LYS A 145 13.97 0.26 1.82
CA LYS A 145 13.65 -0.61 2.94
C LYS A 145 12.86 -1.81 2.45
N THR A 146 13.30 -3.00 2.83
CA THR A 146 12.63 -4.24 2.43
C THR A 146 11.64 -4.71 3.51
N ASP A 147 10.60 -5.42 3.05
CA ASP A 147 9.74 -6.22 3.92
C ASP A 147 10.48 -7.49 4.42
N HIS A 148 9.77 -8.33 5.17
CA HIS A 148 10.35 -9.58 5.69
C HIS A 148 10.65 -10.62 4.59
N TYR A 149 10.09 -10.49 3.38
CA TYR A 149 10.41 -11.32 2.20
C TYR A 149 11.59 -10.77 1.40
N GLY A 150 12.21 -9.67 1.85
CA GLY A 150 13.29 -8.99 1.13
C GLY A 150 12.82 -8.28 -0.14
N ARG A 151 11.54 -7.98 -0.27
CA ARG A 151 10.99 -7.18 -1.37
C ARG A 151 11.12 -5.70 -1.03
N ASN A 152 11.57 -4.88 -1.95
CA ASN A 152 11.45 -3.43 -1.83
C ASN A 152 10.08 -2.96 -2.32
N VAL A 153 9.80 -1.67 -2.14
CA VAL A 153 8.51 -1.08 -2.49
C VAL A 153 8.20 -1.10 -3.99
N LEU A 154 9.21 -1.10 -4.87
CA LEU A 154 8.98 -1.23 -6.32
C LEU A 154 8.53 -2.64 -6.68
N MET A 155 9.11 -3.67 -6.06
CA MET A 155 8.68 -5.05 -6.26
C MET A 155 7.25 -5.26 -5.74
N GLU A 156 6.90 -4.67 -4.61
CA GLU A 156 5.52 -4.66 -4.10
C GLU A 156 4.57 -3.98 -5.09
N ALA A 157 4.91 -2.79 -5.59
CA ALA A 157 4.09 -2.04 -6.54
C ALA A 157 3.77 -2.84 -7.81
N VAL A 158 4.79 -3.52 -8.38
CA VAL A 158 4.60 -4.36 -9.57
C VAL A 158 3.77 -5.60 -9.24
N GLY A 159 3.99 -6.22 -8.06
CA GLY A 159 3.21 -7.36 -7.59
C GLY A 159 1.73 -7.03 -7.42
N GLU A 160 1.42 -5.91 -6.76
CA GLU A 160 0.04 -5.47 -6.60
C GLU A 160 -0.60 -5.06 -7.93
N ALA A 161 0.15 -4.44 -8.84
CA ALA A 161 -0.32 -4.14 -10.18
C ALA A 161 -0.62 -5.42 -11.00
N ALA A 162 0.15 -6.49 -10.80
CA ALA A 162 -0.12 -7.79 -11.43
C ALA A 162 -1.48 -8.36 -10.99
N ASN A 163 -1.88 -8.15 -9.73
CA ASN A 163 -3.19 -8.55 -9.21
C ASN A 163 -4.37 -7.78 -9.87
N LEU A 164 -4.09 -6.62 -10.49
CA LEU A 164 -5.10 -5.84 -11.23
C LEU A 164 -5.21 -6.26 -12.69
N CYS A 165 -4.21 -6.94 -13.23
CA CYS A 165 -4.12 -7.38 -14.62
C CYS A 165 -4.95 -8.64 -14.89
N PRO A 166 -5.17 -9.01 -16.17
CA PRO A 166 -5.78 -10.28 -16.54
C PRO A 166 -5.03 -11.48 -15.96
N VAL A 167 -5.78 -12.48 -15.49
CA VAL A 167 -5.22 -13.74 -14.98
C VAL A 167 -5.23 -14.79 -16.10
N MET A 168 -4.13 -15.49 -16.27
CA MET A 168 -4.02 -16.58 -17.23
C MET A 168 -4.59 -17.87 -16.64
N ASN A 169 -5.40 -18.57 -17.44
CA ASN A 169 -5.76 -19.95 -17.15
C ASN A 169 -4.54 -20.83 -17.41
N THR A 170 -4.01 -21.45 -16.36
CA THR A 170 -2.80 -22.28 -16.46
C THR A 170 -3.01 -23.57 -17.27
N GLU A 171 -4.24 -24.02 -17.44
CA GLU A 171 -4.58 -25.24 -18.21
C GLU A 171 -4.66 -24.96 -19.71
N THR A 172 -5.25 -23.82 -20.09
CA THR A 172 -5.47 -23.47 -21.49
C THR A 172 -4.42 -22.51 -22.06
N GLY A 173 -3.67 -21.82 -21.21
CA GLY A 173 -2.74 -20.77 -21.61
C GLY A 173 -3.43 -19.47 -22.07
N GLU A 174 -4.76 -19.39 -21.96
CA GLU A 174 -5.54 -18.22 -22.34
C GLU A 174 -5.84 -17.35 -21.12
N TYR A 175 -5.93 -16.04 -21.33
CA TYR A 175 -6.36 -15.13 -20.27
C TYR A 175 -7.87 -15.23 -20.07
N TYR A 176 -8.30 -15.30 -18.81
CA TYR A 176 -9.73 -15.19 -18.50
C TYR A 176 -10.27 -13.87 -19.06
N PRO A 177 -11.41 -13.90 -19.78
CA PRO A 177 -12.05 -12.67 -20.23
C PRO A 177 -12.46 -11.86 -19.00
N GLY A 178 -11.76 -10.79 -18.75
CA GLY A 178 -12.00 -10.05 -17.52
C GLY A 178 -11.36 -8.67 -17.58
N ARG A 179 -10.43 -8.38 -16.75
CA ARG A 179 -9.90 -7.04 -16.48
C ARG A 179 -9.02 -6.53 -17.63
N PRO A 180 -9.50 -5.68 -18.55
CA PRO A 180 -8.65 -5.15 -19.61
C PRO A 180 -7.60 -4.22 -19.03
N ILE A 181 -6.39 -4.26 -19.58
CA ILE A 181 -5.39 -3.21 -19.33
C ILE A 181 -5.78 -2.00 -20.16
N THR A 182 -6.28 -0.95 -19.52
CA THR A 182 -6.71 0.28 -20.21
C THR A 182 -5.57 1.32 -20.30
N PRO A 183 -5.67 2.30 -21.20
CA PRO A 183 -4.72 3.41 -21.25
C PRO A 183 -4.62 4.17 -19.92
N GLU A 184 -5.75 4.40 -19.24
CA GLU A 184 -5.81 5.11 -17.97
C GLU A 184 -5.13 4.30 -16.84
N MET A 185 -5.40 2.99 -16.76
CA MET A 185 -4.72 2.10 -15.83
C MET A 185 -3.21 2.10 -16.08
N THR A 186 -2.81 2.01 -17.36
CA THR A 186 -1.40 2.06 -17.75
C THR A 186 -0.74 3.37 -17.35
N GLN A 187 -1.43 4.49 -17.56
CA GLN A 187 -0.95 5.82 -17.17
C GLN A 187 -0.74 5.92 -15.65
N ASP A 188 -1.75 5.52 -14.88
CA ASP A 188 -1.71 5.62 -13.42
C ASP A 188 -0.61 4.73 -12.82
N LEU A 189 -0.49 3.49 -13.27
CA LEU A 189 0.54 2.57 -12.78
C LEU A 189 1.95 2.99 -13.21
N ARG A 190 2.15 3.43 -14.46
CA ARG A 190 3.45 3.92 -14.93
C ARG A 190 3.92 5.14 -14.15
N ARG A 191 3.04 6.06 -13.78
CA ARG A 191 3.44 7.22 -12.99
C ARG A 191 3.90 6.81 -11.58
N ILE A 192 3.28 5.76 -10.97
CA ILE A 192 3.72 5.22 -9.70
C ILE A 192 5.12 4.59 -9.83
N PHE A 193 5.32 3.73 -10.83
CA PHE A 193 6.62 3.09 -11.06
C PHE A 193 7.73 4.10 -11.37
N SER A 194 7.46 5.05 -12.30
CA SER A 194 8.39 6.15 -12.60
C SER A 194 8.81 6.89 -11.34
N PHE A 195 7.82 7.30 -10.54
CA PHE A 195 8.07 8.04 -9.31
C PHE A 195 8.96 7.25 -8.33
N LEU A 196 8.70 5.96 -8.13
CA LEU A 196 9.53 5.13 -7.25
C LEU A 196 10.96 5.00 -7.79
N ILE A 197 11.13 4.76 -9.09
CA ILE A 197 12.44 4.63 -9.74
C ILE A 197 13.20 5.96 -9.68
N GLU A 198 12.57 7.08 -10.01
CA GLU A 198 13.16 8.42 -9.97
C GLU A 198 13.60 8.85 -8.55
N ASN A 199 12.96 8.29 -7.51
CA ASN A 199 13.35 8.48 -6.12
C ASN A 199 14.34 7.41 -5.61
N GLY A 200 14.91 6.59 -6.51
CA GLY A 200 16.02 5.69 -6.22
C GLY A 200 15.64 4.29 -5.78
N ALA A 201 14.42 3.82 -6.10
CA ALA A 201 14.07 2.42 -5.86
C ALA A 201 14.98 1.48 -6.66
N ASP A 202 15.57 0.50 -5.98
CA ASP A 202 16.45 -0.49 -6.63
C ASP A 202 15.63 -1.41 -7.55
N MET A 203 15.82 -1.23 -8.85
CA MET A 203 15.18 -2.04 -9.89
C MET A 203 15.70 -3.48 -9.94
N ASN A 204 16.87 -3.73 -9.37
CA ASN A 204 17.53 -5.03 -9.36
C ASN A 204 17.36 -5.78 -8.03
N ASN A 205 16.48 -5.28 -7.15
CA ASN A 205 16.19 -5.95 -5.89
C ASN A 205 15.80 -7.41 -6.12
N ILE A 206 16.40 -8.31 -5.33
CA ILE A 206 16.09 -9.74 -5.35
C ILE A 206 15.40 -10.11 -4.04
N SER A 207 14.19 -10.64 -4.13
CA SER A 207 13.47 -11.14 -2.96
C SER A 207 14.27 -12.24 -2.25
N SER A 208 14.43 -12.14 -0.95
CA SER A 208 15.11 -13.17 -0.14
C SER A 208 14.30 -14.49 -0.07
N PHE A 209 12.99 -14.41 -0.31
CA PHE A 209 12.07 -15.55 -0.31
C PHE A 209 12.07 -16.28 -1.66
N SER A 210 11.70 -15.59 -2.73
CA SER A 210 11.57 -16.20 -4.06
C SER A 210 12.89 -16.37 -4.81
N LYS A 211 13.96 -15.67 -4.38
CA LYS A 211 15.27 -15.60 -5.05
C LYS A 211 15.20 -15.06 -6.47
N LYS A 212 14.20 -14.24 -6.76
CA LYS A 212 13.93 -13.65 -8.08
C LYS A 212 13.90 -12.14 -8.02
N SER A 213 14.34 -11.50 -9.09
CA SER A 213 14.14 -10.09 -9.39
C SER A 213 12.72 -9.83 -9.92
N ILE A 214 12.35 -8.54 -10.08
CA ILE A 214 11.08 -8.14 -10.71
C ILE A 214 10.97 -8.71 -12.12
N ARG A 215 12.03 -8.60 -12.94
CA ARG A 215 12.04 -9.15 -14.30
C ARG A 215 11.76 -10.65 -14.31
N GLU A 216 12.49 -11.42 -13.52
CA GLU A 216 12.35 -12.88 -13.47
C GLU A 216 10.97 -13.36 -12.99
N HIS A 217 10.27 -12.52 -12.22
CA HIS A 217 8.91 -12.80 -11.79
C HIS A 217 7.87 -12.48 -12.86
N TYR A 218 7.99 -11.32 -13.52
CA TYR A 218 6.87 -10.69 -14.22
C TYR A 218 7.06 -10.51 -15.71
N GLU A 219 8.24 -10.82 -16.32
CA GLU A 219 8.48 -10.58 -17.76
C GLU A 219 7.52 -11.36 -18.70
N LYS A 220 6.90 -12.44 -18.19
CA LYS A 220 5.90 -13.24 -18.93
C LYS A 220 4.46 -12.94 -18.52
N GLU A 221 4.26 -12.07 -17.53
CA GLU A 221 2.96 -11.72 -17.00
C GLU A 221 2.40 -10.46 -17.69
N PRO A 222 1.06 -10.29 -17.75
CA PRO A 222 0.45 -9.13 -18.39
C PRO A 222 0.92 -7.78 -17.86
N VAL A 223 1.27 -7.69 -16.58
CA VAL A 223 1.80 -6.46 -15.97
C VAL A 223 3.06 -5.97 -16.65
N TRP A 224 3.83 -6.85 -17.33
CA TRP A 224 5.04 -6.46 -18.06
C TRP A 224 4.75 -5.50 -19.21
N GLN A 225 3.56 -5.54 -19.80
CA GLN A 225 3.12 -4.56 -20.81
C GLN A 225 3.09 -3.13 -20.26
N ILE A 226 2.95 -3.00 -18.93
CA ILE A 226 2.90 -1.71 -18.24
C ILE A 226 4.30 -1.31 -17.76
N CYS A 227 5.00 -2.19 -17.05
CA CYS A 227 6.26 -1.86 -16.37
C CYS A 227 7.51 -2.19 -17.18
N GLY A 228 7.48 -3.10 -18.15
CA GLY A 228 8.67 -3.58 -18.88
C GLY A 228 9.48 -2.48 -19.56
N ILE A 229 8.85 -1.37 -19.94
CA ILE A 229 9.52 -0.22 -20.55
C ILE A 229 10.68 0.34 -19.70
N PHE A 230 10.60 0.21 -18.37
CA PHE A 230 11.63 0.69 -17.46
C PHE A 230 12.87 -0.20 -17.45
N TRP A 231 12.75 -1.47 -17.82
CA TRP A 231 13.85 -2.44 -17.89
C TRP A 231 14.37 -2.62 -19.31
N ASP A 232 13.53 -2.42 -20.33
CA ASP A 232 13.89 -2.67 -21.72
C ASP A 232 14.55 -1.48 -22.40
N GLY A 233 14.63 -0.33 -21.73
CA GLY A 233 15.37 0.86 -22.19
C GLY A 233 14.84 1.47 -23.48
N LYS A 234 13.52 1.41 -23.72
CA LYS A 234 12.87 1.96 -24.92
C LYS A 234 12.12 3.24 -24.64
#